data_c8f986cbd52b061bf57146412f5dffba
#
_entry.id   c8f986cbd52b061bf57146412f5dffba
#
_cell.length_a   1.000
_cell.length_b   1.000
_cell.length_c   1.000
_cell.angle_alpha   90.00
_cell.angle_beta   90.00
_cell.angle_gamma   90.00
#
_symmetry.space_group_name_H-M   'P 1'
#
loop_
_entity.id
_entity.type
_entity.pdbx_description
1 polymer ?
#
loop_
_entity_poly.entity_id
_entity_poly.type
_entity_poly.pdbx_seq_one_letter_code
_entity_poly.pdbx_strand_id
1 'polypeptide(L)'
;MICFENVTYAYPGEKPVLKDLSFTISKGERVGLIGANGAGKSTVMKAALGLVSCEGKISIDGMEMCRRNLSAIRKCVGYVLQDSDNQMFMPTVFEDMIFGPMNYGMSREEAEHSVDEILDELELGYLKHRQNHKISGGEKRMAAIATILAMKPEYMLMDEPSTALDPQNRRKLINMLNKLPVTKIIATHDLDMVLETCDRVILLHHGRLAADGPADVLLRDKALMEGNHLELPFCLAGPPVK
;
A
#
# COMPACT_ATOMS: atom_id res chain seq x y z
N MET A 1 -8.89 -12.79 -1.75
CA MET A 1 -7.52 -13.34 -1.88
C MET A 1 -6.87 -12.77 -3.13
N ILE A 2 -5.67 -12.20 -3.00
CA ILE A 2 -4.82 -11.80 -4.14
C ILE A 2 -3.88 -12.96 -4.45
N CYS A 3 -3.75 -13.35 -5.72
CA CYS A 3 -2.91 -14.45 -6.15
C CYS A 3 -2.04 -14.03 -7.34
N PHE A 4 -0.74 -14.29 -7.23
CA PHE A 4 0.25 -14.16 -8.30
C PHE A 4 0.78 -15.56 -8.63
N GLU A 5 0.75 -15.94 -9.89
CA GLU A 5 1.20 -17.25 -10.38
C GLU A 5 2.19 -17.06 -11.55
N ASN A 6 3.48 -17.35 -11.31
CA ASN A 6 4.56 -17.26 -12.30
C ASN A 6 4.63 -15.91 -13.03
N VAL A 7 4.42 -14.81 -12.28
CA VAL A 7 4.31 -13.46 -12.85
C VAL A 7 5.68 -12.93 -13.25
N THR A 8 5.81 -12.56 -14.53
CA THR A 8 7.01 -11.94 -15.10
C THR A 8 6.63 -10.64 -15.81
N TYR A 9 7.44 -9.59 -15.62
CA TYR A 9 7.21 -8.31 -16.27
C TYR A 9 8.53 -7.57 -16.55
N ALA A 10 8.61 -6.96 -17.73
CA ALA A 10 9.67 -6.04 -18.11
C ALA A 10 9.06 -4.74 -18.67
N TYR A 11 9.64 -3.59 -18.35
CA TYR A 11 9.31 -2.36 -19.06
C TYR A 11 9.83 -2.41 -20.51
N PRO A 12 9.19 -1.70 -21.45
CA PRO A 12 9.63 -1.73 -22.87
C PRO A 12 11.11 -1.40 -23.01
N GLY A 13 11.86 -2.32 -23.62
CA GLY A 13 13.31 -2.17 -23.85
C GLY A 13 14.20 -2.44 -22.63
N GLU A 14 13.63 -2.87 -21.50
CA GLU A 14 14.38 -3.15 -20.27
C GLU A 14 14.44 -4.65 -19.95
N LYS A 15 15.33 -5.01 -19.03
CA LYS A 15 15.38 -6.36 -18.46
C LYS A 15 14.17 -6.60 -17.55
N PRO A 16 13.76 -7.87 -17.35
CA PRO A 16 12.65 -8.20 -16.44
C PRO A 16 12.86 -7.65 -15.03
N VAL A 17 11.85 -6.87 -14.57
CA VAL A 17 11.77 -6.30 -13.22
C VAL A 17 11.09 -7.26 -12.26
N LEU A 18 10.07 -8.01 -12.73
CA LEU A 18 9.47 -9.14 -12.02
C LEU A 18 9.85 -10.43 -12.74
N LYS A 19 10.21 -11.46 -11.99
CA LYS A 19 10.78 -12.69 -12.54
C LYS A 19 10.19 -13.90 -11.82
N ASP A 20 9.18 -14.51 -12.44
CA ASP A 20 8.57 -15.75 -11.96
C ASP A 20 8.05 -15.64 -10.51
N LEU A 21 7.32 -14.54 -10.24
CA LEU A 21 6.78 -14.27 -8.91
C LEU A 21 5.51 -15.09 -8.68
N SER A 22 5.50 -15.86 -7.58
CA SER A 22 4.33 -16.61 -7.14
C SER A 22 4.15 -16.45 -5.63
N PHE A 23 3.01 -15.91 -5.21
CA PHE A 23 2.58 -15.78 -3.81
C PHE A 23 1.07 -15.53 -3.74
N THR A 24 0.51 -15.70 -2.55
CA THR A 24 -0.91 -15.39 -2.29
C THR A 24 -1.04 -14.53 -1.05
N ILE A 25 -2.05 -13.66 -1.02
CA ILE A 25 -2.40 -12.85 0.14
C ILE A 25 -3.89 -13.08 0.44
N SER A 26 -4.19 -13.57 1.64
CA SER A 26 -5.55 -13.87 2.09
C SER A 26 -6.27 -12.61 2.56
N LYS A 27 -7.61 -12.64 2.61
CA LYS A 27 -8.38 -11.55 3.23
C LYS A 27 -8.02 -11.42 4.71
N GLY A 28 -7.89 -10.18 5.17
CA GLY A 28 -7.54 -9.86 6.56
C GLY A 28 -6.05 -9.87 6.85
N GLU A 29 -5.18 -10.38 5.95
CA GLU A 29 -3.73 -10.34 6.18
C GLU A 29 -3.18 -8.90 6.15
N ARG A 30 -2.14 -8.67 6.96
CA ARG A 30 -1.36 -7.44 7.00
C ARG A 30 0.06 -7.78 6.54
N VAL A 31 0.37 -7.45 5.29
CA VAL A 31 1.60 -7.89 4.62
C VAL A 31 2.52 -6.72 4.34
N GLY A 32 3.76 -6.81 4.80
CA GLY A 32 4.86 -5.95 4.39
C GLY A 32 5.52 -6.48 3.12
N LEU A 33 5.52 -5.72 2.05
CA LEU A 33 6.27 -6.01 0.83
C LEU A 33 7.59 -5.26 0.88
N ILE A 34 8.67 -5.94 1.23
CA ILE A 34 9.98 -5.32 1.47
C ILE A 34 11.01 -5.73 0.43
N GLY A 35 12.11 -5.01 0.38
CA GLY A 35 13.22 -5.23 -0.54
C GLY A 35 13.95 -3.93 -0.84
N ALA A 36 15.17 -4.02 -1.34
CA ALA A 36 15.98 -2.87 -1.73
C ALA A 36 15.29 -2.02 -2.80
N ASN A 37 15.81 -0.81 -3.03
CA ASN A 37 15.34 0.04 -4.13
C ASN A 37 15.55 -0.69 -5.46
N GLY A 38 14.54 -0.66 -6.34
CA GLY A 38 14.56 -1.40 -7.60
C GLY A 38 14.24 -2.91 -7.47
N ALA A 39 13.91 -3.45 -6.28
CA ALA A 39 13.54 -4.85 -6.12
C ALA A 39 12.23 -5.25 -6.81
N GLY A 40 11.40 -4.27 -7.23
CA GLY A 40 10.15 -4.50 -7.96
C GLY A 40 8.88 -4.24 -7.14
N LYS A 41 8.97 -3.72 -5.91
CA LYS A 41 7.82 -3.48 -5.01
C LYS A 41 6.68 -2.68 -5.67
N SER A 42 6.96 -1.48 -6.17
CA SER A 42 5.95 -0.64 -6.85
C SER A 42 5.43 -1.28 -8.15
N THR A 43 6.26 -2.11 -8.81
CA THR A 43 5.81 -2.86 -10.00
C THR A 43 4.83 -3.97 -9.64
N VAL A 44 5.01 -4.66 -8.50
CA VAL A 44 4.01 -5.61 -7.96
C VAL A 44 2.69 -4.90 -7.68
N MET A 45 2.71 -3.71 -7.05
CA MET A 45 1.50 -2.91 -6.81
C MET A 45 0.79 -2.54 -8.11
N LYS A 46 1.56 -2.07 -9.12
CA LYS A 46 1.03 -1.74 -10.45
C LYS A 46 0.44 -2.97 -11.15
N ALA A 47 1.07 -4.13 -11.02
CA ALA A 47 0.59 -5.39 -11.59
C ALA A 47 -0.73 -5.83 -10.93
N ALA A 48 -0.85 -5.72 -9.59
CA ALA A 48 -2.07 -6.00 -8.84
C ALA A 48 -3.26 -5.10 -9.23
N LEU A 49 -2.99 -3.93 -9.82
CA LEU A 49 -4.01 -2.98 -10.31
C LEU A 49 -4.27 -3.08 -11.81
N GLY A 50 -3.55 -3.98 -12.51
CA GLY A 50 -3.61 -4.08 -13.97
C GLY A 50 -3.16 -2.79 -14.67
N LEU A 51 -2.21 -2.06 -14.09
CA LEU A 51 -1.58 -0.88 -14.69
C LEU A 51 -0.42 -1.27 -15.61
N VAL A 52 0.06 -2.49 -15.47
CA VAL A 52 1.06 -3.13 -16.34
C VAL A 52 0.56 -4.50 -16.78
N SER A 53 0.90 -4.92 -18.00
CA SER A 53 0.51 -6.23 -18.54
C SER A 53 1.66 -7.21 -18.32
N CYS A 54 1.41 -8.23 -17.49
CA CYS A 54 2.40 -9.22 -17.10
C CYS A 54 2.18 -10.54 -17.85
N GLU A 55 3.25 -11.32 -18.02
CA GLU A 55 3.17 -12.75 -18.27
C GLU A 55 2.83 -13.47 -16.96
N GLY A 56 2.28 -14.69 -17.06
CA GLY A 56 1.77 -15.40 -15.89
C GLY A 56 0.33 -15.01 -15.57
N LYS A 57 -0.13 -15.26 -14.35
CA LYS A 57 -1.52 -15.03 -13.97
C LYS A 57 -1.61 -14.25 -12.65
N ILE A 58 -2.48 -13.25 -12.65
CA ILE A 58 -2.85 -12.49 -11.44
C ILE A 58 -4.35 -12.57 -11.29
N SER A 59 -4.83 -12.85 -10.08
CA SER A 59 -6.26 -12.82 -9.77
C SER A 59 -6.52 -12.21 -8.41
N ILE A 60 -7.70 -11.56 -8.29
CA ILE A 60 -8.19 -10.97 -7.04
C ILE A 60 -9.61 -11.50 -6.81
N ASP A 61 -9.82 -12.21 -5.70
CA ASP A 61 -11.07 -12.89 -5.36
C ASP A 61 -11.60 -13.78 -6.50
N GLY A 62 -10.69 -14.50 -7.17
CA GLY A 62 -11.02 -15.36 -8.32
C GLY A 62 -11.24 -14.61 -9.64
N MET A 63 -11.26 -13.29 -9.62
CA MET A 63 -11.32 -12.47 -10.83
C MET A 63 -9.93 -12.35 -11.45
N GLU A 64 -9.73 -12.95 -12.62
CA GLU A 64 -8.49 -12.84 -13.37
C GLU A 64 -8.23 -11.39 -13.82
N MET A 65 -6.97 -10.96 -13.75
CA MET A 65 -6.53 -9.63 -14.19
C MET A 65 -6.59 -9.53 -15.72
N CYS A 66 -7.72 -9.08 -16.22
CA CYS A 66 -7.97 -8.88 -17.66
C CYS A 66 -8.87 -7.65 -17.86
N ARG A 67 -8.85 -7.08 -19.06
CA ARG A 67 -9.55 -5.82 -19.38
C ARG A 67 -11.02 -5.79 -18.92
N ARG A 68 -11.74 -6.92 -19.05
CA ARG A 68 -13.17 -7.02 -18.67
C ARG A 68 -13.40 -6.93 -17.16
N ASN A 69 -12.42 -7.34 -16.35
CA ASN A 69 -12.55 -7.41 -14.88
C ASN A 69 -11.93 -6.19 -14.17
N LEU A 70 -11.17 -5.32 -14.88
CA LEU A 70 -10.43 -4.21 -14.25
C LEU A 70 -11.31 -3.28 -13.43
N SER A 71 -12.52 -2.97 -13.90
CA SER A 71 -13.44 -2.09 -13.16
C SER A 71 -13.86 -2.72 -11.82
N ALA A 72 -14.23 -4.00 -11.84
CA ALA A 72 -14.60 -4.73 -10.64
C ALA A 72 -13.42 -4.89 -9.65
N ILE A 73 -12.24 -5.23 -10.17
CA ILE A 73 -11.01 -5.36 -9.37
C ILE A 73 -10.66 -4.03 -8.71
N ARG A 74 -10.64 -2.92 -9.48
CA ARG A 74 -10.30 -1.59 -8.96
C ARG A 74 -11.33 -1.01 -7.99
N LYS A 75 -12.56 -1.55 -7.99
CA LYS A 75 -13.57 -1.19 -6.98
C LYS A 75 -13.23 -1.79 -5.62
N CYS A 76 -12.67 -3.00 -5.57
CA CYS A 76 -12.33 -3.67 -4.31
C CYS A 76 -10.88 -3.43 -3.85
N VAL A 77 -10.01 -2.85 -4.69
CA VAL A 77 -8.60 -2.58 -4.37
C VAL A 77 -8.34 -1.08 -4.36
N GLY A 78 -8.08 -0.53 -3.20
CA GLY A 78 -7.62 0.84 -3.04
C GLY A 78 -6.09 0.93 -3.15
N TYR A 79 -5.59 1.99 -3.76
CA TYR A 79 -4.15 2.23 -3.90
C TYR A 79 -3.75 3.61 -3.41
N VAL A 80 -2.89 3.64 -2.41
CA VAL A 80 -2.29 4.87 -1.88
C VAL A 80 -0.93 5.07 -2.54
N LEU A 81 -0.81 6.14 -3.32
CA LEU A 81 0.41 6.48 -4.04
C LEU A 81 1.52 6.92 -3.08
N GLN A 82 2.77 6.70 -3.46
CA GLN A 82 3.94 7.21 -2.73
C GLN A 82 3.91 8.73 -2.59
N ASP A 83 3.51 9.44 -3.63
CA ASP A 83 3.40 10.89 -3.62
C ASP A 83 1.91 11.31 -3.51
N SER A 84 1.57 11.92 -2.37
CA SER A 84 0.21 12.39 -2.11
C SER A 84 -0.19 13.59 -2.98
N ASP A 85 0.77 14.37 -3.52
CA ASP A 85 0.49 15.47 -4.44
C ASP A 85 -0.04 14.95 -5.79
N ASN A 86 0.39 13.74 -6.19
CA ASN A 86 -0.12 13.10 -7.39
C ASN A 86 -1.47 12.38 -7.17
N GLN A 87 -1.88 12.17 -5.93
CA GLN A 87 -3.15 11.50 -5.60
C GLN A 87 -4.28 12.50 -5.38
N MET A 88 -3.98 13.63 -4.71
CA MET A 88 -5.00 14.65 -4.36
C MET A 88 -4.98 15.78 -5.40
N PHE A 89 -5.98 15.81 -6.26
CA PHE A 89 -6.04 16.69 -7.43
C PHE A 89 -7.26 17.63 -7.44
N MET A 90 -8.21 17.45 -6.52
CA MET A 90 -9.37 18.33 -6.38
C MET A 90 -9.01 19.56 -5.51
N PRO A 91 -9.80 20.65 -5.55
CA PRO A 91 -9.55 21.85 -4.75
C PRO A 91 -9.51 21.61 -3.24
N THR A 92 -10.38 20.73 -2.72
CA THR A 92 -10.52 20.44 -1.28
C THR A 92 -10.43 18.95 -0.98
N VAL A 93 -10.10 18.62 0.27
CA VAL A 93 -10.08 17.24 0.77
C VAL A 93 -11.42 16.53 0.57
N PHE A 94 -12.53 17.22 0.86
CA PHE A 94 -13.87 16.69 0.69
C PHE A 94 -14.16 16.30 -0.77
N GLU A 95 -13.81 17.18 -1.73
CA GLU A 95 -14.03 16.90 -3.15
C GLU A 95 -13.20 15.71 -3.66
N ASP A 96 -11.97 15.54 -3.19
CA ASP A 96 -11.17 14.33 -3.47
C ASP A 96 -11.82 13.07 -2.87
N MET A 97 -12.32 13.18 -1.63
CA MET A 97 -12.88 12.02 -0.93
C MET A 97 -14.19 11.51 -1.54
N ILE A 98 -15.07 12.39 -2.03
CA ILE A 98 -16.33 11.96 -2.68
C ILE A 98 -16.13 11.49 -4.12
N PHE A 99 -15.03 11.87 -4.77
CA PHE A 99 -14.79 11.57 -6.19
C PHE A 99 -14.81 10.07 -6.49
N GLY A 100 -14.05 9.28 -5.71
CA GLY A 100 -13.97 7.83 -5.87
C GLY A 100 -15.32 7.13 -5.66
N PRO A 101 -15.96 7.28 -4.50
CA PRO A 101 -17.27 6.71 -4.21
C PRO A 101 -18.33 7.01 -5.27
N MET A 102 -18.43 8.28 -5.71
CA MET A 102 -19.38 8.67 -6.75
C MET A 102 -19.08 8.02 -8.11
N ASN A 103 -17.80 7.93 -8.51
CA ASN A 103 -17.41 7.24 -9.75
C ASN A 103 -17.73 5.74 -9.74
N TYR A 104 -17.82 5.11 -8.56
CA TYR A 104 -18.23 3.73 -8.40
C TYR A 104 -19.73 3.56 -8.12
N GLY A 105 -20.53 4.62 -8.31
CA GLY A 105 -21.99 4.57 -8.36
C GLY A 105 -22.69 4.83 -7.03
N MET A 106 -21.99 5.31 -5.99
CA MET A 106 -22.65 5.85 -4.80
C MET A 106 -23.40 7.14 -5.15
N SER A 107 -24.57 7.34 -4.58
CA SER A 107 -25.22 8.66 -4.61
C SER A 107 -24.34 9.67 -3.86
N ARG A 108 -24.61 10.96 -4.11
CA ARG A 108 -23.87 12.02 -3.40
C ARG A 108 -24.07 11.93 -1.89
N GLU A 109 -25.29 11.65 -1.43
CA GLU A 109 -25.62 11.51 0.00
C GLU A 109 -24.89 10.35 0.64
N GLU A 110 -24.83 9.18 -0.02
CA GLU A 110 -24.08 8.02 0.45
C GLU A 110 -22.57 8.31 0.49
N ALA A 111 -22.03 8.98 -0.51
CA ALA A 111 -20.62 9.36 -0.55
C ALA A 111 -20.27 10.38 0.56
N GLU A 112 -21.11 11.39 0.79
CA GLU A 112 -20.94 12.36 1.87
C GLU A 112 -20.97 11.69 3.24
N HIS A 113 -21.91 10.76 3.47
CA HIS A 113 -21.98 9.98 4.71
C HIS A 113 -20.73 9.13 4.91
N SER A 114 -20.27 8.41 3.88
CA SER A 114 -19.03 7.62 3.95
C SER A 114 -17.80 8.49 4.25
N VAL A 115 -17.73 9.69 3.70
CA VAL A 115 -16.65 10.65 3.98
C VAL A 115 -16.68 11.08 5.43
N ASP A 116 -17.85 11.42 5.97
CA ASP A 116 -17.98 11.85 7.36
C ASP A 116 -17.61 10.72 8.33
N GLU A 117 -18.09 9.49 8.09
CA GLU A 117 -17.70 8.31 8.88
C GLU A 117 -16.16 8.13 8.94
N ILE A 118 -15.49 8.20 7.79
CA ILE A 118 -14.03 7.99 7.72
C ILE A 118 -13.27 9.16 8.36
N LEU A 119 -13.69 10.39 8.15
CA LEU A 119 -13.04 11.55 8.76
C LEU A 119 -13.18 11.55 10.30
N ASP A 120 -14.32 11.10 10.81
CA ASP A 120 -14.54 10.95 12.25
C ASP A 120 -13.71 9.79 12.83
N GLU A 121 -13.69 8.61 12.17
CA GLU A 121 -12.88 7.46 12.58
C GLU A 121 -11.39 7.79 12.65
N LEU A 122 -10.90 8.61 11.72
CA LEU A 122 -9.49 8.99 11.62
C LEU A 122 -9.16 10.29 12.37
N GLU A 123 -10.14 10.93 13.02
CA GLU A 123 -10.00 12.22 13.70
C GLU A 123 -9.50 13.34 12.76
N LEU A 124 -9.93 13.29 11.49
CA LEU A 124 -9.52 14.24 10.43
C LEU A 124 -10.63 15.22 10.01
N GLY A 125 -11.74 15.31 10.76
CA GLY A 125 -12.89 16.16 10.43
C GLY A 125 -12.51 17.62 10.16
N TYR A 126 -11.47 18.13 10.84
CA TYR A 126 -10.97 19.49 10.63
C TYR A 126 -10.36 19.74 9.23
N LEU A 127 -10.03 18.68 8.49
CA LEU A 127 -9.51 18.76 7.12
C LEU A 127 -10.62 18.83 6.06
N LYS A 128 -11.85 18.43 6.36
CA LYS A 128 -12.93 18.23 5.37
C LYS A 128 -13.01 19.36 4.31
N HIS A 129 -13.04 20.59 4.74
CA HIS A 129 -13.19 21.75 3.86
C HIS A 129 -11.88 22.51 3.60
N ARG A 130 -10.73 21.92 3.99
CA ARG A 130 -9.42 22.52 3.73
C ARG A 130 -9.03 22.35 2.28
N GLN A 131 -8.37 23.36 1.73
CA GLN A 131 -7.80 23.31 0.39
C GLN A 131 -6.54 22.46 0.40
N ASN A 132 -6.40 21.55 -0.57
CA ASN A 132 -5.30 20.58 -0.64
C ASN A 132 -3.90 21.22 -0.65
N HIS A 133 -3.77 22.43 -1.19
CA HIS A 133 -2.50 23.16 -1.21
C HIS A 133 -2.22 23.96 0.08
N LYS A 134 -3.13 23.93 1.05
CA LYS A 134 -3.00 24.64 2.35
C LYS A 134 -2.90 23.71 3.56
N ILE A 135 -2.73 22.43 3.33
CA ILE A 135 -2.50 21.43 4.39
C ILE A 135 -1.04 20.97 4.37
N SER A 136 -0.52 20.55 5.51
CA SER A 136 0.84 20.03 5.64
C SER A 136 1.00 18.69 4.88
N GLY A 137 2.25 18.32 4.56
CA GLY A 137 2.52 17.05 3.87
C GLY A 137 2.01 15.82 4.66
N GLY A 138 2.12 15.86 5.99
CA GLY A 138 1.56 14.80 6.85
C GLY A 138 0.03 14.75 6.81
N GLU A 139 -0.65 15.91 6.90
CA GLU A 139 -2.10 15.99 6.76
C GLU A 139 -2.55 15.52 5.37
N LYS A 140 -1.81 15.89 4.32
CA LYS A 140 -2.11 15.45 2.94
C LYS A 140 -1.96 13.92 2.81
N ARG A 141 -0.96 13.32 3.44
CA ARG A 141 -0.80 11.86 3.48
C ARG A 141 -1.99 11.18 4.14
N MET A 142 -2.41 11.68 5.29
CA MET A 142 -3.56 11.15 6.02
C MET A 142 -4.85 11.33 5.23
N ALA A 143 -5.05 12.49 4.60
CA ALA A 143 -6.19 12.77 3.73
C ALA A 143 -6.20 11.85 2.50
N ALA A 144 -5.04 11.60 1.86
CA ALA A 144 -4.91 10.68 0.73
C ALA A 144 -5.31 9.24 1.10
N ILE A 145 -4.96 8.78 2.31
CA ILE A 145 -5.40 7.47 2.81
C ILE A 145 -6.92 7.49 3.07
N ALA A 146 -7.44 8.54 3.69
CA ALA A 146 -8.88 8.72 3.94
C ALA A 146 -9.70 8.69 2.64
N THR A 147 -9.17 9.30 1.56
CA THR A 147 -9.79 9.27 0.23
C THR A 147 -9.98 7.85 -0.30
N ILE A 148 -9.01 6.98 -0.08
CA ILE A 148 -9.12 5.58 -0.49
C ILE A 148 -10.10 4.82 0.41
N LEU A 149 -10.06 5.05 1.72
CA LEU A 149 -10.95 4.38 2.67
C LEU A 149 -12.43 4.74 2.46
N ALA A 150 -12.73 5.95 1.99
CA ALA A 150 -14.10 6.38 1.66
C ALA A 150 -14.76 5.50 0.58
N MET A 151 -13.98 4.81 -0.24
CA MET A 151 -14.47 3.82 -1.21
C MET A 151 -14.79 2.45 -0.58
N LYS A 152 -14.49 2.25 0.71
CA LYS A 152 -14.65 0.99 1.46
C LYS A 152 -14.01 -0.21 0.74
N PRO A 153 -12.70 -0.14 0.39
CA PRO A 153 -12.03 -1.22 -0.35
C PRO A 153 -11.84 -2.46 0.54
N GLU A 154 -11.78 -3.64 -0.08
CA GLU A 154 -11.46 -4.91 0.62
C GLU A 154 -9.94 -5.09 0.79
N TYR A 155 -9.18 -4.51 -0.12
CA TYR A 155 -7.70 -4.55 -0.15
C TYR A 155 -7.15 -3.14 -0.25
N MET A 156 -6.12 -2.86 0.51
CA MET A 156 -5.41 -1.59 0.50
C MET A 156 -3.94 -1.81 0.16
N LEU A 157 -3.53 -1.33 -1.00
CA LEU A 157 -2.14 -1.29 -1.42
C LEU A 157 -1.57 0.08 -1.07
N MET A 158 -0.44 0.12 -0.37
CA MET A 158 0.20 1.37 0.03
C MET A 158 1.67 1.36 -0.39
N ASP A 159 2.07 2.32 -1.20
CA ASP A 159 3.45 2.47 -1.66
C ASP A 159 4.15 3.56 -0.84
N GLU A 160 5.13 3.16 -0.03
CA GLU A 160 5.94 4.01 0.85
C GLU A 160 5.10 5.00 1.70
N PRO A 161 4.10 4.54 2.49
CA PRO A 161 3.14 5.43 3.13
C PRO A 161 3.75 6.31 4.24
N SER A 162 4.90 5.96 4.82
CA SER A 162 5.60 6.73 5.85
C SER A 162 6.64 7.71 5.31
N THR A 163 6.93 7.69 4.01
CA THR A 163 7.95 8.56 3.41
C THR A 163 7.62 10.04 3.62
N ALA A 164 8.64 10.81 4.00
CA ALA A 164 8.56 12.26 4.28
C ALA A 164 7.63 12.66 5.44
N LEU A 165 7.20 11.72 6.27
CA LEU A 165 6.49 12.03 7.51
C LEU A 165 7.47 12.34 8.65
N ASP A 166 7.14 13.37 9.43
CA ASP A 166 7.79 13.58 10.73
C ASP A 166 7.42 12.47 11.73
N PRO A 167 8.14 12.32 12.84
CA PRO A 167 7.90 11.23 13.81
C PRO A 167 6.48 11.21 14.38
N GLN A 168 5.84 12.37 14.58
CA GLN A 168 4.48 12.46 15.12
C GLN A 168 3.46 11.94 14.09
N ASN A 169 3.55 12.37 12.84
CA ASN A 169 2.66 11.95 11.76
C ASN A 169 2.90 10.47 11.40
N ARG A 170 4.16 10.00 11.42
CA ARG A 170 4.47 8.58 11.27
C ARG A 170 3.79 7.73 12.36
N ARG A 171 3.83 8.16 13.63
CA ARG A 171 3.15 7.45 14.74
C ARG A 171 1.63 7.45 14.55
N LYS A 172 1.04 8.57 14.13
CA LYS A 172 -0.40 8.63 13.80
C LYS A 172 -0.76 7.65 12.69
N LEU A 173 0.05 7.59 11.63
CA LEU A 173 -0.14 6.63 10.53
C LEU A 173 -0.13 5.18 11.03
N ILE A 174 0.87 4.78 11.82
CA ILE A 174 0.98 3.43 12.38
C ILE A 174 -0.26 3.09 13.22
N ASN A 175 -0.67 3.99 14.11
CA ASN A 175 -1.84 3.79 14.96
C ASN A 175 -3.13 3.64 14.13
N MET A 176 -3.29 4.45 13.08
CA MET A 176 -4.40 4.33 12.15
C MET A 176 -4.37 2.98 11.41
N LEU A 177 -3.24 2.61 10.83
CA LEU A 177 -3.11 1.34 10.09
C LEU A 177 -3.45 0.13 10.96
N ASN A 178 -3.10 0.15 12.25
CA ASN A 178 -3.40 -0.93 13.17
C ASN A 178 -4.89 -1.05 13.53
N LYS A 179 -5.65 0.03 13.44
CA LYS A 179 -7.10 0.02 13.69
C LYS A 179 -7.91 -0.43 12.48
N LEU A 180 -7.41 -0.24 11.25
CA LEU A 180 -8.15 -0.53 10.03
C LEU A 180 -8.37 -2.04 9.83
N PRO A 181 -9.61 -2.52 9.68
CA PRO A 181 -9.94 -3.94 9.50
C PRO A 181 -9.83 -4.42 8.04
N VAL A 182 -9.08 -3.71 7.20
CA VAL A 182 -8.90 -4.01 5.76
C VAL A 182 -7.65 -4.85 5.54
N THR A 183 -7.66 -5.71 4.50
CA THR A 183 -6.44 -6.39 4.03
C THR A 183 -5.42 -5.36 3.56
N LYS A 184 -4.20 -5.38 4.11
CA LYS A 184 -3.18 -4.35 3.81
C LYS A 184 -1.93 -4.95 3.24
N ILE A 185 -1.46 -4.33 2.15
CA ILE A 185 -0.16 -4.62 1.56
C ILE A 185 0.64 -3.30 1.57
N ILE A 186 1.70 -3.27 2.35
CA ILE A 186 2.52 -2.07 2.56
C ILE A 186 3.89 -2.30 1.94
N ALA A 187 4.14 -1.68 0.78
CA ALA A 187 5.47 -1.64 0.19
C ALA A 187 6.27 -0.53 0.86
N THR A 188 7.37 -0.87 1.53
CA THR A 188 8.17 0.14 2.24
C THR A 188 9.59 -0.35 2.55
N HIS A 189 10.47 0.60 2.81
CA HIS A 189 11.79 0.40 3.40
C HIS A 189 11.81 0.71 4.92
N ASP A 190 10.70 1.20 5.50
CA ASP A 190 10.54 1.44 6.93
C ASP A 190 10.22 0.12 7.66
N LEU A 191 11.26 -0.63 7.99
CA LEU A 191 11.13 -1.97 8.57
C LEU A 191 10.59 -1.96 10.00
N ASP A 192 10.83 -0.87 10.75
CA ASP A 192 10.24 -0.68 12.08
C ASP A 192 8.71 -0.52 11.97
N MET A 193 8.21 0.22 10.96
CA MET A 193 6.78 0.30 10.70
C MET A 193 6.21 -1.06 10.28
N VAL A 194 6.92 -1.85 9.48
CA VAL A 194 6.49 -3.21 9.11
C VAL A 194 6.32 -4.08 10.33
N LEU A 195 7.27 -4.07 11.28
CA LEU A 195 7.16 -4.82 12.54
C LEU A 195 5.96 -4.41 13.38
N GLU A 196 5.59 -3.11 13.35
CA GLU A 196 4.47 -2.60 14.13
C GLU A 196 3.11 -2.81 13.47
N THR A 197 3.05 -3.01 12.13
CA THR A 197 1.79 -2.97 11.38
C THR A 197 1.49 -4.23 10.57
N CYS A 198 2.47 -5.12 10.36
CA CYS A 198 2.34 -6.30 9.50
C CYS A 198 2.62 -7.58 10.28
N ASP A 199 1.83 -8.63 9.98
CA ASP A 199 2.04 -9.97 10.56
C ASP A 199 2.96 -10.83 9.69
N ARG A 200 3.02 -10.53 8.38
CA ARG A 200 3.75 -11.29 7.37
C ARG A 200 4.58 -10.36 6.50
N VAL A 201 5.70 -10.86 6.05
CA VAL A 201 6.61 -10.18 5.13
C VAL A 201 6.80 -11.02 3.88
N ILE A 202 6.70 -10.36 2.73
CA ILE A 202 7.15 -10.85 1.42
C ILE A 202 8.39 -10.05 1.06
N LEU A 203 9.54 -10.71 1.03
CA LEU A 203 10.84 -10.11 0.69
C LEU A 203 11.13 -10.32 -0.79
N LEU A 204 11.30 -9.23 -1.52
CA LEU A 204 11.71 -9.23 -2.91
C LEU A 204 13.20 -8.92 -3.07
N HIS A 205 13.88 -9.68 -3.90
CA HIS A 205 15.27 -9.44 -4.31
C HIS A 205 15.42 -9.58 -5.82
N HIS A 206 15.86 -8.53 -6.49
CA HIS A 206 16.05 -8.49 -7.96
C HIS A 206 14.86 -9.03 -8.77
N GLY A 207 13.64 -8.71 -8.33
CA GLY A 207 12.39 -9.11 -8.98
C GLY A 207 11.93 -10.55 -8.69
N ARG A 208 12.55 -11.24 -7.76
CA ARG A 208 12.19 -12.59 -7.30
C ARG A 208 11.73 -12.58 -5.85
N LEU A 209 10.94 -13.57 -5.49
CA LEU A 209 10.61 -13.85 -4.10
C LEU A 209 11.87 -14.45 -3.42
N ALA A 210 12.42 -13.73 -2.45
CA ALA A 210 13.56 -14.20 -1.66
C ALA A 210 13.10 -14.89 -0.37
N ALA A 211 12.07 -14.38 0.30
CA ALA A 211 11.48 -15.00 1.48
C ALA A 211 10.01 -14.58 1.62
N ASP A 212 9.24 -15.42 2.31
CA ASP A 212 7.83 -15.21 2.61
C ASP A 212 7.50 -15.88 3.95
N GLY A 213 7.06 -15.13 4.94
CA GLY A 213 6.80 -15.67 6.27
C GLY A 213 6.47 -14.60 7.33
N PRO A 214 6.39 -15.02 8.62
CA PRO A 214 6.08 -14.12 9.72
C PRO A 214 7.05 -12.94 9.82
N ALA A 215 6.52 -11.72 10.01
CA ALA A 215 7.32 -10.50 10.03
C ALA A 215 8.36 -10.50 11.16
N ASP A 216 7.97 -10.92 12.35
CA ASP A 216 8.83 -10.98 13.53
C ASP A 216 9.96 -12.00 13.41
N VAL A 217 9.81 -13.03 12.58
CA VAL A 217 10.83 -14.03 12.29
C VAL A 217 11.81 -13.52 11.24
N LEU A 218 11.28 -13.13 10.07
CA LEU A 218 12.11 -12.74 8.93
C LEU A 218 12.92 -11.47 9.20
N LEU A 219 12.32 -10.47 9.85
CA LEU A 219 13.00 -9.21 10.15
C LEU A 219 14.05 -9.29 11.25
N ARG A 220 14.14 -10.42 11.99
CA ARG A 220 15.21 -10.70 12.95
C ARG A 220 16.37 -11.49 12.35
N ASP A 221 16.18 -12.09 11.18
CA ASP A 221 17.22 -12.84 10.49
C ASP A 221 18.22 -11.90 9.82
N LYS A 222 19.30 -11.60 10.54
CA LYS A 222 20.36 -10.71 10.07
C LYS A 222 21.00 -11.20 8.76
N ALA A 223 21.23 -12.50 8.64
CA ALA A 223 21.87 -13.06 7.44
C ALA A 223 20.95 -12.93 6.21
N LEU A 224 19.64 -13.17 6.39
CA LEU A 224 18.63 -12.96 5.35
C LEU A 224 18.58 -11.49 4.94
N MET A 225 18.52 -10.56 5.90
CA MET A 225 18.38 -9.13 5.61
C MET A 225 19.62 -8.60 4.87
N GLU A 226 20.82 -8.81 5.41
CA GLU A 226 22.07 -8.35 4.80
C GLU A 226 22.35 -9.02 3.44
N GLY A 227 22.01 -10.31 3.29
CA GLY A 227 22.12 -11.05 2.03
C GLY A 227 21.21 -10.50 0.92
N ASN A 228 20.15 -9.76 1.29
CA ASN A 228 19.22 -9.10 0.37
C ASN A 228 19.38 -7.57 0.34
N HIS A 229 20.52 -7.06 0.80
CA HIS A 229 20.85 -5.62 0.83
C HIS A 229 19.88 -4.78 1.68
N LEU A 230 19.41 -5.35 2.78
CA LEU A 230 18.63 -4.68 3.80
C LEU A 230 19.36 -4.66 5.13
N GLU A 231 19.10 -3.66 5.95
CA GLU A 231 19.54 -3.62 7.34
C GLU A 231 18.47 -4.22 8.25
N LEU A 232 18.82 -4.57 9.48
CA LEU A 232 17.82 -4.89 10.49
C LEU A 232 16.97 -3.66 10.83
N PRO A 233 15.70 -3.83 11.24
CA PRO A 233 14.93 -2.74 11.86
C PRO A 233 15.75 -2.07 12.98
N PHE A 234 15.68 -0.75 13.08
CA PHE A 234 16.45 0.01 14.09
C PHE A 234 16.20 -0.47 15.52
N CYS A 235 14.96 -0.84 15.82
CA CYS A 235 14.60 -1.39 17.15
C CYS A 235 15.25 -2.75 17.45
N LEU A 236 15.76 -3.46 16.44
CA LEU A 236 16.42 -4.76 16.56
C LEU A 236 17.94 -4.67 16.31
N ALA A 237 18.40 -3.62 15.66
CA ALA A 237 19.81 -3.34 15.45
C ALA A 237 20.43 -2.94 16.78
N GLY A 238 21.20 -3.67 17.47
CA GLY A 238 21.88 -3.28 18.72
C GLY A 238 22.56 -1.91 18.63
N PRO A 239 23.12 -1.36 19.72
CA PRO A 239 23.80 -0.08 19.69
C PRO A 239 24.90 -0.10 18.62
N PRO A 240 25.11 1.02 17.90
CA PRO A 240 26.12 1.08 16.84
C PRO A 240 27.49 0.69 17.38
N VAL A 241 28.14 -0.26 16.75
CA VAL A 241 29.54 -0.62 17.06
C VAL A 241 30.38 0.60 16.68
N LYS A 242 31.05 1.18 17.70
CA LYS A 242 31.96 2.32 17.52
C LYS A 242 33.25 1.88 16.80
#